data_28a6cb49ea1922239cf393022bc3a215
#
_entry.id   28a6cb49ea1922239cf393022bc3a215
#
_cell.length_a   1.000
_cell.length_b   1.000
_cell.length_c   1.000
_cell.angle_alpha   90.00
_cell.angle_beta   90.00
_cell.angle_gamma   90.00
#
_symmetry.space_group_name_H-M   'P 1'
#
loop_
_entity.id
_entity.type
_entity.pdbx_description
1 polymer ?
#
loop_
_entity_poly.entity_id
_entity_poly.type
_entity_poly.pdbx_seq_one_letter_code
_entity_poly.pdbx_strand_id
1 'polypeptide(L)'
;MPNVRLPFTQDEYAERLTRVRTSMAAAGIEVLFTCDPSNMAWLTGYDGWSFYVHQGVLVGPHGDPVFWGRAMDARGALRKCYMAEDDIVSYSDAYVMSSERHAMSHLAKLIADRGWANACLGVEMENYYYSARAHQLLSDDHAGTLRDASLLINWCRAVKSETEIKFMRRAARIVENMHTAIFEYMRPGLRKNELVAEIYRAGLLGGEDEEGTFGGDYPAIVPLLPTGLDATAAHLTWDDQKLEAGAGTFFEIAGCYRRYHAPLCRTIFLGTPPKDMLVAEEALQEGIANSIDAARPGNTAGDVARAFYAVLEKFGIARDGRCGYPIGLSYPPDWGERTFSIRPDDETVLWPNMTFHLMPALWMDEWGLEITEPLLVGTSGPATCLADYPRKLFVKA
;
A
#
# COMPACT_ATOMS: atom_id res chain seq x y z
N MET A 1 -25.34 -20.93 -0.55
CA MET A 1 -24.17 -20.15 -0.08
C MET A 1 -24.68 -18.94 0.67
N PRO A 2 -24.07 -18.51 1.79
CA PRO A 2 -24.41 -17.23 2.38
C PRO A 2 -24.17 -16.14 1.35
N ASN A 3 -25.03 -15.11 1.35
CA ASN A 3 -24.96 -14.01 0.40
C ASN A 3 -23.71 -13.16 0.72
N VAL A 4 -22.53 -13.59 0.23
CA VAL A 4 -21.24 -12.90 0.47
C VAL A 4 -21.20 -11.67 -0.43
N ARG A 5 -21.09 -10.49 0.17
CA ARG A 5 -20.93 -9.24 -0.57
C ARG A 5 -19.45 -9.07 -0.95
N LEU A 6 -19.09 -9.54 -2.13
CA LEU A 6 -17.75 -9.41 -2.67
C LEU A 6 -17.49 -7.99 -3.21
N PRO A 7 -16.27 -7.47 -3.11
CA PRO A 7 -15.89 -6.18 -3.70
C PRO A 7 -15.76 -6.24 -5.23
N PHE A 8 -15.52 -7.43 -5.80
CA PHE A 8 -15.33 -7.68 -7.22
C PHE A 8 -16.25 -8.79 -7.72
N THR A 9 -16.39 -8.91 -9.03
CA THR A 9 -17.13 -10.01 -9.66
C THR A 9 -16.35 -11.33 -9.57
N GLN A 10 -17.04 -12.46 -9.69
CA GLN A 10 -16.38 -13.76 -9.74
C GLN A 10 -15.48 -13.91 -10.98
N ASP A 11 -15.87 -13.33 -12.11
CA ASP A 11 -15.06 -13.31 -13.32
C ASP A 11 -13.73 -12.59 -13.10
N GLU A 12 -13.73 -11.45 -12.38
CA GLU A 12 -12.50 -10.73 -12.05
C GLU A 12 -11.58 -11.56 -11.13
N TYR A 13 -12.11 -12.29 -10.16
CA TYR A 13 -11.30 -13.22 -9.37
C TYR A 13 -10.73 -14.37 -10.22
N ALA A 14 -11.50 -14.91 -11.15
CA ALA A 14 -11.03 -15.95 -12.08
C ALA A 14 -9.90 -15.46 -12.99
N GLU A 15 -10.00 -14.23 -13.49
CA GLU A 15 -8.94 -13.59 -14.28
C GLU A 15 -7.66 -13.37 -13.46
N ARG A 16 -7.79 -12.91 -12.22
CA ARG A 16 -6.67 -12.74 -11.28
C ARG A 16 -5.95 -14.07 -11.02
N LEU A 17 -6.72 -15.12 -10.75
CA LEU A 17 -6.19 -16.46 -10.54
C LEU A 17 -5.46 -17.00 -11.78
N THR A 18 -5.98 -16.74 -12.97
CA THR A 18 -5.35 -17.09 -14.24
C THR A 18 -4.01 -16.40 -14.42
N ARG A 19 -3.94 -15.09 -14.12
CA ARG A 19 -2.67 -14.32 -14.15
C ARG A 19 -1.64 -14.89 -13.19
N VAL A 20 -2.04 -15.20 -11.96
CA VAL A 20 -1.13 -15.78 -10.95
C VAL A 20 -0.60 -17.14 -11.42
N ARG A 21 -1.46 -18.02 -11.92
CA ARG A 21 -1.04 -19.35 -12.45
C ARG A 21 -0.09 -19.23 -13.63
N THR A 22 -0.31 -18.27 -14.51
CA THR A 22 0.61 -17.98 -15.61
C THR A 22 2.00 -17.59 -15.08
N SER A 23 2.05 -16.72 -14.10
CA SER A 23 3.30 -16.29 -13.45
C SER A 23 3.96 -17.43 -12.67
N MET A 24 3.19 -18.28 -11.98
CA MET A 24 3.69 -19.48 -11.31
C MET A 24 4.35 -20.43 -12.32
N ALA A 25 3.67 -20.71 -13.44
CA ALA A 25 4.21 -21.59 -14.49
C ALA A 25 5.52 -21.05 -15.08
N ALA A 26 5.59 -19.74 -15.35
CA ALA A 26 6.80 -19.10 -15.84
C ALA A 26 7.97 -19.17 -14.83
N ALA A 27 7.66 -19.16 -13.51
CA ALA A 27 8.63 -19.31 -12.43
C ALA A 27 8.93 -20.77 -12.07
N GLY A 28 8.28 -21.76 -12.69
CA GLY A 28 8.41 -23.18 -12.37
C GLY A 28 7.89 -23.51 -10.95
N ILE A 29 6.85 -22.85 -10.52
CA ILE A 29 6.16 -23.05 -9.24
C ILE A 29 4.87 -23.82 -9.53
N GLU A 30 4.67 -24.96 -8.84
CA GLU A 30 3.50 -25.81 -9.00
C GLU A 30 2.37 -25.46 -8.00
N VAL A 31 2.75 -25.06 -6.80
CA VAL A 31 1.84 -24.60 -5.75
C VAL A 31 2.41 -23.32 -5.16
N LEU A 32 1.58 -22.32 -4.91
CA LEU A 32 1.99 -21.06 -4.29
C LEU A 32 1.31 -20.91 -2.93
N PHE A 33 2.09 -20.59 -1.91
CA PHE A 33 1.59 -20.14 -0.63
C PHE A 33 1.88 -18.65 -0.46
N THR A 34 0.82 -17.85 -0.40
CA THR A 34 0.91 -16.41 -0.10
C THR A 34 0.39 -16.15 1.30
N CYS A 35 1.12 -15.38 2.08
CA CYS A 35 0.74 -14.93 3.43
C CYS A 35 0.60 -13.41 3.55
N ASP A 36 0.89 -12.67 2.48
CA ASP A 36 0.62 -11.23 2.41
C ASP A 36 -0.90 -10.98 2.45
N PRO A 37 -1.42 -10.25 3.46
CA PRO A 37 -2.85 -9.95 3.54
C PRO A 37 -3.39 -9.26 2.29
N SER A 38 -2.58 -8.44 1.62
CA SER A 38 -2.96 -7.76 0.38
C SER A 38 -3.16 -8.75 -0.75
N ASN A 39 -2.24 -9.72 -0.90
CA ASN A 39 -2.32 -10.76 -1.89
C ASN A 39 -3.49 -11.73 -1.60
N MET A 40 -3.70 -12.07 -0.33
CA MET A 40 -4.85 -12.86 0.12
C MET A 40 -6.17 -12.17 -0.23
N ALA A 41 -6.32 -10.89 0.13
CA ALA A 41 -7.52 -10.11 -0.13
C ALA A 41 -7.78 -9.95 -1.64
N TRP A 42 -6.73 -9.71 -2.44
CA TRP A 42 -6.84 -9.55 -3.87
C TRP A 42 -7.27 -10.85 -4.58
N LEU A 43 -6.79 -12.00 -4.09
CA LEU A 43 -7.12 -13.32 -4.65
C LEU A 43 -8.49 -13.84 -4.20
N THR A 44 -8.96 -13.52 -3.00
CA THR A 44 -10.08 -14.23 -2.37
C THR A 44 -11.20 -13.33 -1.87
N GLY A 45 -10.94 -12.03 -1.72
CA GLY A 45 -11.84 -11.10 -1.05
C GLY A 45 -11.71 -11.10 0.49
N TYR A 46 -10.80 -11.88 1.06
CA TYR A 46 -10.62 -11.94 2.51
C TYR A 46 -10.10 -10.61 3.06
N ASP A 47 -10.92 -9.96 3.88
CA ASP A 47 -10.58 -8.72 4.59
C ASP A 47 -10.83 -8.92 6.08
N GLY A 48 -9.84 -9.49 6.77
CA GLY A 48 -9.86 -9.76 8.21
C GLY A 48 -8.63 -9.19 8.91
N TRP A 49 -8.78 -8.83 10.18
CA TRP A 49 -7.67 -8.38 11.02
C TRP A 49 -7.09 -9.57 11.80
N SER A 50 -6.49 -10.54 11.08
CA SER A 50 -5.91 -11.76 11.66
C SER A 50 -4.46 -12.02 11.27
N PHE A 51 -3.83 -11.07 10.59
CA PHE A 51 -2.46 -11.20 10.07
C PHE A 51 -1.36 -11.14 11.16
N TYR A 52 -1.71 -11.04 12.43
CA TYR A 52 -0.80 -11.19 13.57
C TYR A 52 -0.59 -12.67 13.98
N VAL A 53 -1.32 -13.60 13.39
CA VAL A 53 -1.09 -15.04 13.47
C VAL A 53 -0.84 -15.61 12.07
N HIS A 54 -0.25 -16.81 11.98
CA HIS A 54 -0.01 -17.43 10.68
C HIS A 54 -1.31 -17.70 9.94
N GLN A 55 -1.41 -17.21 8.73
CA GLN A 55 -2.50 -17.42 7.79
C GLN A 55 -1.98 -17.33 6.37
N GLY A 56 -2.76 -17.77 5.38
CA GLY A 56 -2.39 -17.62 3.99
C GLY A 56 -3.42 -18.20 3.04
N VAL A 57 -3.08 -18.16 1.78
CA VAL A 57 -3.84 -18.74 0.69
C VAL A 57 -2.91 -19.64 -0.12
N LEU A 58 -3.35 -20.87 -0.36
CA LEU A 58 -2.70 -21.78 -1.30
C LEU A 58 -3.36 -21.66 -2.67
N VAL A 59 -2.54 -21.51 -3.70
CA VAL A 59 -2.96 -21.56 -5.10
C VAL A 59 -2.34 -22.80 -5.72
N GLY A 60 -3.18 -23.79 -6.01
CA GLY A 60 -2.79 -24.99 -6.73
C GLY A 60 -2.91 -24.83 -8.25
N PRO A 61 -2.52 -25.86 -9.03
CA PRO A 61 -2.58 -25.84 -10.50
C PRO A 61 -4.00 -25.72 -11.03
N HIS A 62 -4.99 -26.20 -10.27
CA HIS A 62 -6.41 -26.22 -10.65
C HIS A 62 -7.30 -25.90 -9.46
N GLY A 63 -8.59 -25.61 -9.73
CA GLY A 63 -9.60 -25.34 -8.70
C GLY A 63 -9.49 -23.93 -8.12
N ASP A 64 -10.29 -23.66 -7.10
CA ASP A 64 -10.24 -22.39 -6.36
C ASP A 64 -9.03 -22.32 -5.42
N PRO A 65 -8.60 -21.13 -4.98
CA PRO A 65 -7.63 -20.99 -3.93
C PRO A 65 -8.12 -21.59 -2.62
N VAL A 66 -7.21 -22.03 -1.76
CA VAL A 66 -7.54 -22.56 -0.43
C VAL A 66 -7.10 -21.56 0.62
N PHE A 67 -8.05 -21.00 1.37
CA PHE A 67 -7.74 -20.22 2.57
C PHE A 67 -7.25 -21.17 3.67
N TRP A 68 -6.21 -20.75 4.39
CA TRP A 68 -5.69 -21.45 5.56
C TRP A 68 -5.42 -20.46 6.68
N GLY A 69 -5.96 -20.72 7.88
CA GLY A 69 -5.78 -19.84 9.02
C GLY A 69 -6.29 -20.42 10.33
N ARG A 70 -6.25 -19.65 11.42
CA ARG A 70 -6.77 -20.06 12.72
C ARG A 70 -8.29 -20.28 12.67
N ALA A 71 -8.81 -21.24 13.41
CA ALA A 71 -10.22 -21.65 13.34
C ALA A 71 -11.24 -20.52 13.56
N MET A 72 -10.96 -19.56 14.47
CA MET A 72 -11.85 -18.42 14.68
C MET A 72 -11.84 -17.44 13.50
N ASP A 73 -10.71 -17.32 12.82
CA ASP A 73 -10.53 -16.40 11.67
C ASP A 73 -11.10 -17.02 10.39
N ALA A 74 -11.06 -18.35 10.26
CA ALA A 74 -11.71 -19.08 9.16
C ALA A 74 -13.24 -18.81 9.09
N ARG A 75 -13.89 -18.53 10.23
CA ARG A 75 -15.28 -18.08 10.23
C ARG A 75 -15.47 -16.73 9.53
N GLY A 76 -14.47 -15.85 9.59
CA GLY A 76 -14.43 -14.60 8.81
C GLY A 76 -14.27 -14.89 7.33
N ALA A 77 -13.39 -15.82 6.95
CA ALA A 77 -13.20 -16.24 5.56
C ALA A 77 -14.48 -16.78 4.93
N LEU A 78 -15.27 -17.61 5.64
CA LEU A 78 -16.59 -18.08 5.19
C LEU A 78 -17.59 -16.94 4.89
N ARG A 79 -17.34 -15.73 5.36
CA ARG A 79 -18.25 -14.57 5.16
C ARG A 79 -17.72 -13.55 4.18
N LYS A 80 -16.45 -13.66 3.81
CA LYS A 80 -15.77 -12.66 2.97
C LYS A 80 -15.23 -13.23 1.66
N CYS A 81 -14.92 -14.53 1.60
CA CYS A 81 -14.37 -15.18 0.42
C CYS A 81 -15.46 -15.75 -0.48
N TYR A 82 -15.11 -15.90 -1.77
CA TYR A 82 -16.01 -16.50 -2.77
C TYR A 82 -15.91 -18.02 -2.84
N MET A 83 -14.81 -18.61 -2.30
CA MET A 83 -14.56 -20.04 -2.38
C MET A 83 -15.59 -20.86 -1.58
N ALA A 84 -15.68 -22.14 -1.93
CA ALA A 84 -16.51 -23.10 -1.21
C ALA A 84 -16.01 -23.34 0.23
N GLU A 85 -16.90 -23.83 1.09
CA GLU A 85 -16.56 -24.11 2.51
C GLU A 85 -15.40 -25.11 2.65
N ASP A 86 -15.31 -26.10 1.76
CA ASP A 86 -14.24 -27.11 1.74
C ASP A 86 -12.86 -26.54 1.40
N ASP A 87 -12.81 -25.31 0.83
CA ASP A 87 -11.59 -24.58 0.53
C ASP A 87 -11.25 -23.53 1.62
N ILE A 88 -11.99 -23.53 2.72
CA ILE A 88 -11.69 -22.74 3.91
C ILE A 88 -11.19 -23.67 5.02
N VAL A 89 -9.87 -23.85 5.08
CA VAL A 89 -9.24 -24.80 6.00
C VAL A 89 -8.69 -24.07 7.23
N SER A 90 -8.87 -24.65 8.41
CA SER A 90 -8.43 -24.04 9.64
C SER A 90 -7.57 -24.96 10.51
N TYR A 91 -6.67 -24.34 11.27
CA TYR A 91 -5.94 -25.01 12.34
C TYR A 91 -6.48 -24.57 13.72
N SER A 92 -6.28 -25.46 14.72
CA SER A 92 -6.69 -25.22 16.10
C SER A 92 -5.90 -24.08 16.75
N ASP A 93 -6.54 -23.34 17.64
CA ASP A 93 -5.90 -22.31 18.48
C ASP A 93 -4.72 -22.87 19.31
N ALA A 94 -4.67 -24.18 19.54
CA ALA A 94 -3.55 -24.87 20.20
C ALA A 94 -2.19 -24.73 19.48
N TYR A 95 -2.17 -24.21 18.25
CA TYR A 95 -0.95 -23.90 17.51
C TYR A 95 -0.44 -22.46 17.72
N VAL A 96 -1.30 -21.59 18.29
CA VAL A 96 -0.95 -20.18 18.48
C VAL A 96 -0.08 -20.01 19.72
N MET A 97 1.09 -19.41 19.57
CA MET A 97 2.07 -19.18 20.66
C MET A 97 2.42 -20.47 21.43
N SER A 98 2.34 -21.62 20.78
CA SER A 98 2.68 -22.92 21.39
C SER A 98 4.18 -23.18 21.31
N SER A 99 4.75 -23.74 22.40
CA SER A 99 6.13 -24.25 22.43
C SER A 99 6.26 -25.65 21.83
N GLU A 100 5.16 -26.39 21.67
CA GLU A 100 5.14 -27.79 21.22
C GLU A 100 4.74 -27.93 19.75
N ARG A 101 4.03 -26.98 19.19
CA ARG A 101 3.41 -27.06 17.85
C ARG A 101 3.60 -25.75 17.10
N HIS A 102 3.70 -25.85 15.79
CA HIS A 102 3.75 -24.68 14.94
C HIS A 102 2.76 -24.80 13.79
N ALA A 103 2.10 -23.72 13.43
CA ALA A 103 1.07 -23.73 12.39
C ALA A 103 1.60 -24.21 11.02
N MET A 104 2.88 -24.01 10.71
CA MET A 104 3.48 -24.46 9.45
C MET A 104 3.47 -25.98 9.29
N SER A 105 3.57 -26.76 10.39
CA SER A 105 3.43 -28.22 10.31
C SER A 105 2.00 -28.63 9.90
N HIS A 106 0.99 -27.89 10.34
CA HIS A 106 -0.39 -28.08 9.87
C HIS A 106 -0.52 -27.71 8.38
N LEU A 107 0.14 -26.62 7.94
CA LEU A 107 0.16 -26.21 6.53
C LEU A 107 0.81 -27.29 5.65
N ALA A 108 1.97 -27.82 6.04
CA ALA A 108 2.65 -28.90 5.32
C ALA A 108 1.76 -30.14 5.17
N LYS A 109 1.05 -30.50 6.26
CA LYS A 109 0.06 -31.58 6.22
C LYS A 109 -1.07 -31.28 5.24
N LEU A 110 -1.64 -30.09 5.26
CA LEU A 110 -2.70 -29.67 4.31
C LEU A 110 -2.21 -29.79 2.87
N ILE A 111 -0.99 -29.31 2.57
CA ILE A 111 -0.37 -29.40 1.25
C ILE A 111 -0.27 -30.88 0.81
N ALA A 112 0.16 -31.78 1.70
CA ALA A 112 0.23 -33.20 1.43
C ALA A 112 -1.16 -33.84 1.21
N ASP A 113 -2.13 -33.51 2.04
CA ASP A 113 -3.52 -34.01 1.96
C ASP A 113 -4.20 -33.59 0.63
N ARG A 114 -3.80 -32.45 0.05
CA ARG A 114 -4.25 -31.97 -1.26
C ARG A 114 -3.50 -32.63 -2.44
N GLY A 115 -2.59 -33.57 -2.19
CA GLY A 115 -1.81 -34.27 -3.21
C GLY A 115 -0.59 -33.50 -3.72
N TRP A 116 -0.16 -32.45 -3.03
CA TRP A 116 0.95 -31.58 -3.42
C TRP A 116 2.24 -31.81 -2.61
N ALA A 117 2.37 -32.97 -1.94
CA ALA A 117 3.50 -33.26 -1.04
C ALA A 117 4.89 -33.06 -1.67
N ASN A 118 5.04 -33.36 -2.95
CA ASN A 118 6.32 -33.27 -3.66
C ASN A 118 6.40 -32.06 -4.62
N ALA A 119 5.41 -31.16 -4.59
CA ALA A 119 5.34 -30.02 -5.50
C ALA A 119 6.48 -29.02 -5.22
N CYS A 120 6.90 -28.29 -6.26
CA CYS A 120 7.67 -27.07 -6.09
C CYS A 120 6.77 -25.98 -5.48
N LEU A 121 6.93 -25.72 -4.20
CA LEU A 121 6.14 -24.77 -3.43
C LEU A 121 6.77 -23.39 -3.44
N GLY A 122 6.10 -22.42 -4.07
CA GLY A 122 6.47 -21.00 -3.97
C GLY A 122 6.06 -20.43 -2.63
N VAL A 123 6.94 -19.65 -1.99
CA VAL A 123 6.68 -18.93 -0.73
C VAL A 123 7.20 -17.50 -0.81
N GLU A 124 6.54 -16.58 -0.14
CA GLU A 124 6.90 -15.16 -0.15
C GLU A 124 8.00 -14.88 0.90
N MET A 125 9.28 -15.12 0.55
CA MET A 125 10.41 -15.01 1.49
C MET A 125 10.66 -13.58 1.97
N GLU A 126 10.41 -12.56 1.14
CA GLU A 126 10.54 -11.13 1.45
C GLU A 126 9.24 -10.54 2.05
N ASN A 127 8.52 -11.31 2.87
CA ASN A 127 7.25 -10.87 3.43
C ASN A 127 7.31 -10.66 4.95
N TYR A 128 6.70 -9.58 5.44
CA TYR A 128 6.64 -9.26 6.88
C TYR A 128 5.91 -10.32 7.73
N TYR A 129 5.03 -11.09 7.10
CA TYR A 129 4.20 -12.11 7.75
C TYR A 129 4.76 -13.53 7.61
N TYR A 130 5.91 -13.69 6.93
CA TYR A 130 6.59 -14.98 6.74
C TYR A 130 7.96 -14.97 7.42
N SER A 131 7.99 -15.46 8.67
CA SER A 131 9.21 -15.45 9.45
C SER A 131 10.22 -16.53 9.02
N ALA A 132 11.51 -16.31 9.31
CA ALA A 132 12.54 -17.31 9.08
C ALA A 132 12.23 -18.66 9.78
N ARG A 133 11.60 -18.61 10.97
CA ARG A 133 11.18 -19.84 11.67
C ARG A 133 10.04 -20.56 10.92
N ALA A 134 9.09 -19.82 10.37
CA ALA A 134 8.03 -20.39 9.54
C ALA A 134 8.61 -21.09 8.32
N HIS A 135 9.58 -20.45 7.63
CA HIS A 135 10.26 -21.03 6.47
C HIS A 135 10.98 -22.33 6.83
N GLN A 136 11.77 -22.32 7.89
CA GLN A 136 12.52 -23.50 8.34
C GLN A 136 11.58 -24.69 8.59
N LEU A 137 10.52 -24.50 9.37
CA LEU A 137 9.59 -25.58 9.71
C LEU A 137 8.80 -26.09 8.51
N LEU A 138 8.38 -25.18 7.62
CA LEU A 138 7.71 -25.58 6.38
C LEU A 138 8.67 -26.38 5.48
N SER A 139 9.94 -25.97 5.40
CA SER A 139 10.98 -26.69 4.65
C SER A 139 11.30 -28.07 5.24
N ASP A 140 11.31 -28.19 6.56
CA ASP A 140 11.57 -29.48 7.26
C ASP A 140 10.42 -30.47 7.04
N ASP A 141 9.17 -29.98 6.95
CA ASP A 141 7.96 -30.82 6.90
C ASP A 141 7.44 -31.05 5.46
N HIS A 142 7.86 -30.26 4.47
CA HIS A 142 7.44 -30.38 3.06
C HIS A 142 8.42 -31.27 2.30
N ALA A 143 7.93 -32.35 1.67
CA ALA A 143 8.78 -33.29 0.94
C ALA A 143 9.30 -32.79 -0.42
N GLY A 144 8.64 -31.77 -1.01
CA GLY A 144 9.06 -31.10 -2.24
C GLY A 144 10.13 -30.04 -2.01
N THR A 145 10.27 -29.12 -2.96
CA THR A 145 11.22 -28.00 -2.87
C THR A 145 10.49 -26.69 -2.58
N LEU A 146 11.11 -25.85 -1.76
CA LEU A 146 10.65 -24.47 -1.58
C LEU A 146 11.38 -23.55 -2.55
N ARG A 147 10.65 -22.62 -3.18
CA ARG A 147 11.17 -21.60 -4.07
C ARG A 147 10.70 -20.22 -3.64
N ASP A 148 11.59 -19.23 -3.72
CA ASP A 148 11.20 -17.86 -3.50
C ASP A 148 10.20 -17.40 -4.58
N ALA A 149 9.03 -16.96 -4.13
CA ALA A 149 7.95 -16.38 -4.94
C ALA A 149 7.64 -14.95 -4.51
N SER A 150 8.60 -14.29 -3.85
CA SER A 150 8.44 -12.91 -3.42
C SER A 150 8.01 -12.02 -4.58
N LEU A 151 7.02 -11.16 -4.32
CA LEU A 151 6.45 -10.21 -5.26
C LEU A 151 5.75 -10.81 -6.50
N LEU A 152 5.62 -12.14 -6.65
CA LEU A 152 4.96 -12.75 -7.80
C LEU A 152 3.53 -12.21 -7.96
N ILE A 153 2.73 -12.22 -6.89
CA ILE A 153 1.36 -11.70 -6.92
C ILE A 153 1.37 -10.17 -6.98
N ASN A 154 2.32 -9.51 -6.32
CA ASN A 154 2.42 -8.05 -6.36
C ASN A 154 2.56 -7.55 -7.80
N TRP A 155 3.38 -8.20 -8.63
CA TRP A 155 3.49 -7.89 -10.05
C TRP A 155 2.21 -8.18 -10.83
N CYS A 156 1.45 -9.21 -10.47
CA CYS A 156 0.12 -9.46 -11.05
C CYS A 156 -0.88 -8.32 -10.73
N ARG A 157 -0.67 -7.60 -9.61
CA ARG A 157 -1.49 -6.47 -9.18
C ARG A 157 -1.01 -5.11 -9.68
N ALA A 158 0.17 -5.02 -10.28
CA ALA A 158 0.78 -3.76 -10.68
C ALA A 158 -0.10 -2.95 -11.65
N VAL A 159 -0.78 -3.62 -12.58
CA VAL A 159 -1.75 -3.04 -13.50
C VAL A 159 -3.16 -3.25 -12.95
N LYS A 160 -3.86 -2.15 -12.65
CA LYS A 160 -5.17 -2.14 -11.99
C LYS A 160 -6.30 -2.38 -12.95
N SER A 161 -7.35 -3.07 -12.49
CA SER A 161 -8.64 -3.10 -13.18
C SER A 161 -9.37 -1.76 -13.05
N GLU A 162 -10.40 -1.54 -13.86
CA GLU A 162 -11.25 -0.35 -13.77
C GLU A 162 -11.95 -0.25 -12.38
N THR A 163 -12.33 -1.39 -11.81
CA THR A 163 -12.91 -1.43 -10.46
C THR A 163 -11.89 -1.02 -9.40
N GLU A 164 -10.64 -1.47 -9.50
CA GLU A 164 -9.56 -1.07 -8.60
C GLU A 164 -9.26 0.42 -8.72
N ILE A 165 -9.21 0.97 -9.94
CA ILE A 165 -9.03 2.41 -10.18
C ILE A 165 -10.17 3.22 -9.55
N LYS A 166 -11.41 2.75 -9.65
CA LYS A 166 -12.55 3.38 -9.00
C LYS A 166 -12.37 3.42 -7.46
N PHE A 167 -11.89 2.34 -6.86
CA PHE A 167 -11.62 2.33 -5.42
C PHE A 167 -10.49 3.29 -5.05
N MET A 168 -9.46 3.40 -5.87
CA MET A 168 -8.38 4.37 -5.66
C MET A 168 -8.85 5.82 -5.81
N ARG A 169 -9.78 6.11 -6.73
CA ARG A 169 -10.40 7.44 -6.82
C ARG A 169 -11.23 7.80 -5.59
N ARG A 170 -11.93 6.81 -5.00
CA ARG A 170 -12.61 7.00 -3.72
C ARG A 170 -11.63 7.24 -2.58
N ALA A 171 -10.53 6.49 -2.53
CA ALA A 171 -9.46 6.72 -1.57
C ALA A 171 -8.85 8.12 -1.72
N ALA A 172 -8.68 8.60 -2.96
CA ALA A 172 -8.21 9.96 -3.23
C ALA A 172 -9.18 11.03 -2.72
N ARG A 173 -10.49 10.86 -2.94
CA ARG A 173 -11.50 11.76 -2.36
C ARG A 173 -11.47 11.79 -0.83
N ILE A 174 -11.22 10.65 -0.20
CA ILE A 174 -11.06 10.58 1.26
C ILE A 174 -9.86 11.42 1.73
N VAL A 175 -8.69 11.27 1.09
CA VAL A 175 -7.50 12.01 1.53
C VAL A 175 -7.63 13.52 1.29
N GLU A 176 -8.36 13.95 0.26
CA GLU A 176 -8.70 15.36 0.04
C GLU A 176 -9.50 15.92 1.23
N ASN A 177 -10.52 15.18 1.70
CA ASN A 177 -11.31 15.56 2.86
C ASN A 177 -10.48 15.58 4.15
N MET A 178 -9.54 14.66 4.32
CA MET A 178 -8.62 14.65 5.45
C MET A 178 -7.71 15.88 5.43
N HIS A 179 -7.14 16.27 4.28
CA HIS A 179 -6.33 17.48 4.16
C HIS A 179 -7.15 18.76 4.35
N THR A 180 -8.40 18.78 3.90
CA THR A 180 -9.33 19.89 4.17
C THR A 180 -9.56 20.06 5.68
N ALA A 181 -9.82 18.96 6.38
CA ALA A 181 -9.95 18.98 7.84
C ALA A 181 -8.65 19.46 8.54
N ILE A 182 -7.48 18.98 8.10
CA ILE A 182 -6.20 19.46 8.61
C ILE A 182 -6.10 20.97 8.48
N PHE A 183 -6.36 21.50 7.28
CA PHE A 183 -6.26 22.93 7.05
C PHE A 183 -7.26 23.75 7.89
N GLU A 184 -8.48 23.23 8.08
CA GLU A 184 -9.51 23.91 8.89
C GLU A 184 -9.13 23.95 10.36
N TYR A 185 -8.72 22.81 10.93
CA TYR A 185 -8.51 22.67 12.37
C TYR A 185 -7.11 23.13 12.85
N MET A 186 -6.07 23.02 12.02
CA MET A 186 -4.70 23.38 12.38
C MET A 186 -4.58 24.85 12.79
N ARG A 187 -4.05 25.11 13.99
CA ARG A 187 -3.77 26.45 14.51
C ARG A 187 -2.74 26.37 15.64
N PRO A 188 -2.04 27.45 15.96
CA PRO A 188 -1.19 27.51 17.15
C PRO A 188 -1.99 27.16 18.41
N GLY A 189 -1.38 26.39 19.30
CA GLY A 189 -1.97 25.97 20.57
C GLY A 189 -2.86 24.73 20.52
N LEU A 190 -3.26 24.23 19.34
CA LEU A 190 -3.92 22.93 19.20
C LEU A 190 -2.93 21.80 19.45
N ARG A 191 -3.31 20.78 20.20
CA ARG A 191 -2.46 19.59 20.39
C ARG A 191 -2.49 18.70 19.15
N LYS A 192 -1.33 18.08 18.82
CA LYS A 192 -1.21 17.21 17.64
C LYS A 192 -2.18 16.02 17.67
N ASN A 193 -2.36 15.39 18.83
CA ASN A 193 -3.31 14.28 18.97
C ASN A 193 -4.78 14.69 18.78
N GLU A 194 -5.15 15.94 19.10
CA GLU A 194 -6.49 16.47 18.81
C GLU A 194 -6.69 16.64 17.30
N LEU A 195 -5.68 17.14 16.59
CA LEU A 195 -5.72 17.24 15.13
C LEU A 195 -5.81 15.85 14.47
N VAL A 196 -5.06 14.88 14.98
CA VAL A 196 -5.11 13.49 14.48
C VAL A 196 -6.49 12.86 14.64
N ALA A 197 -7.21 13.17 15.72
CA ALA A 197 -8.58 12.72 15.91
C ALA A 197 -9.51 13.24 14.80
N GLU A 198 -9.34 14.50 14.37
CA GLU A 198 -10.11 15.06 13.23
C GLU A 198 -9.67 14.47 11.88
N ILE A 199 -8.39 14.18 11.70
CA ILE A 199 -7.88 13.47 10.51
C ILE A 199 -8.55 12.10 10.38
N TYR A 200 -8.54 11.30 11.44
CA TYR A 200 -9.20 10.00 11.45
C TYR A 200 -10.72 10.12 11.28
N ARG A 201 -11.33 11.12 11.91
CA ARG A 201 -12.77 11.38 11.74
C ARG A 201 -13.11 11.64 10.28
N ALA A 202 -12.38 12.54 9.60
CA ALA A 202 -12.58 12.82 8.18
C ALA A 202 -12.34 11.57 7.31
N GLY A 203 -11.26 10.83 7.58
CA GLY A 203 -10.91 9.62 6.87
C GLY A 203 -12.00 8.53 6.96
N LEU A 204 -12.54 8.28 8.16
CA LEU A 204 -13.57 7.27 8.40
C LEU A 204 -14.95 7.68 7.88
N LEU A 205 -15.30 8.96 7.93
CA LEU A 205 -16.53 9.47 7.32
C LEU A 205 -16.53 9.32 5.80
N GLY A 206 -15.35 9.28 5.18
CA GLY A 206 -15.20 9.01 3.76
C GLY A 206 -15.50 10.20 2.87
N GLY A 207 -16.32 9.99 1.85
CA GLY A 207 -16.62 11.01 0.84
C GLY A 207 -17.92 10.73 0.10
N GLU A 208 -18.07 11.42 -1.01
CA GLU A 208 -19.22 11.31 -1.91
C GLU A 208 -18.73 11.29 -3.37
N ASP A 209 -19.38 10.51 -4.21
CA ASP A 209 -19.25 10.49 -5.66
C ASP A 209 -20.63 10.38 -6.34
N GLU A 210 -20.66 10.13 -7.65
CA GLU A 210 -21.90 10.00 -8.43
C GLU A 210 -22.79 8.82 -7.98
N GLU A 211 -22.22 7.84 -7.26
CA GLU A 211 -22.97 6.71 -6.72
C GLU A 211 -23.47 6.96 -5.29
N GLY A 212 -23.17 8.12 -4.71
CA GLY A 212 -23.57 8.54 -3.37
C GLY A 212 -22.43 8.54 -2.35
N THR A 213 -22.79 8.62 -1.09
CA THR A 213 -21.84 8.64 0.03
C THR A 213 -21.21 7.28 0.28
N PHE A 214 -19.93 7.29 0.65
CA PHE A 214 -19.17 6.08 1.01
C PHE A 214 -18.28 6.36 2.22
N GLY A 215 -18.14 5.38 3.11
CA GLY A 215 -17.21 5.45 4.25
C GLY A 215 -15.80 5.07 3.86
N GLY A 216 -14.83 5.57 4.63
CA GLY A 216 -13.44 5.14 4.51
C GLY A 216 -13.10 3.98 5.44
N ASP A 217 -11.97 3.38 5.16
CA ASP A 217 -11.38 2.29 5.94
C ASP A 217 -10.16 2.78 6.74
N TYR A 218 -9.62 1.95 7.65
CA TYR A 218 -8.36 2.25 8.31
C TYR A 218 -7.20 2.20 7.30
N PRO A 219 -6.26 3.16 7.31
CA PRO A 219 -5.09 3.13 6.43
C PRO A 219 -4.04 2.13 6.95
N ALA A 220 -3.13 1.71 6.04
CA ALA A 220 -2.04 0.80 6.38
C ALA A 220 -0.95 1.46 7.24
N ILE A 221 -0.73 2.76 7.08
CA ILE A 221 0.19 3.57 7.90
C ILE A 221 -0.64 4.60 8.67
N VAL A 222 -0.27 4.82 9.92
CA VAL A 222 -0.84 5.89 10.75
C VAL A 222 -0.44 7.27 10.21
N PRO A 223 -1.16 8.36 10.52
CA PRO A 223 -0.74 9.71 10.13
C PRO A 223 0.68 10.04 10.59
N LEU A 224 1.51 10.53 9.68
CA LEU A 224 2.83 11.06 9.96
C LEU A 224 2.74 12.58 9.91
N LEU A 225 3.08 13.25 11.02
CA LEU A 225 2.95 14.71 11.13
C LEU A 225 4.05 15.31 12.03
N PRO A 226 5.32 15.10 11.69
CA PRO A 226 6.40 15.75 12.40
C PRO A 226 6.35 17.27 12.20
N THR A 227 6.70 18.01 13.26
CA THR A 227 6.51 19.45 13.33
C THR A 227 7.82 20.15 13.72
N GLY A 228 8.10 21.29 13.11
CA GLY A 228 9.29 22.09 13.44
C GLY A 228 10.57 21.33 13.11
N LEU A 229 11.47 21.19 14.08
CA LEU A 229 12.73 20.45 13.89
C LEU A 229 12.50 18.95 13.65
N ASP A 230 11.45 18.38 14.23
CA ASP A 230 11.10 16.97 13.97
C ASP A 230 10.76 16.72 12.49
N ALA A 231 10.33 17.74 11.73
CA ALA A 231 10.06 17.66 10.29
C ALA A 231 11.33 17.44 9.45
N THR A 232 12.51 17.50 10.02
CA THR A 232 13.75 17.07 9.36
C THR A 232 13.89 15.54 9.29
N ALA A 233 12.98 14.80 9.95
CA ALA A 233 12.92 13.33 9.97
C ALA A 233 11.59 12.82 9.36
N ALA A 234 11.71 11.89 8.40
CA ALA A 234 10.60 11.51 7.54
C ALA A 234 9.42 10.82 8.25
N HIS A 235 9.67 9.96 9.25
CA HIS A 235 8.67 8.98 9.71
C HIS A 235 8.31 9.14 11.19
N LEU A 236 8.26 10.36 11.69
CA LEU A 236 7.76 10.61 13.04
C LEU A 236 6.24 10.77 13.01
N THR A 237 5.59 10.16 13.99
CA THR A 237 4.14 10.23 14.15
C THR A 237 3.78 11.49 14.98
N TRP A 238 2.75 11.44 15.77
CA TRP A 238 2.32 12.52 16.63
C TRP A 238 2.57 12.23 18.10
N ASP A 239 2.52 13.30 18.87
CA ASP A 239 2.51 13.32 20.34
C ASP A 239 1.34 14.20 20.84
N ASP A 240 1.36 14.57 22.12
CA ASP A 240 0.37 15.46 22.72
C ASP A 240 0.84 16.92 22.87
N GLN A 241 1.98 17.26 22.24
CA GLN A 241 2.48 18.64 22.24
C GLN A 241 1.59 19.55 21.37
N LYS A 242 1.67 20.83 21.66
CA LYS A 242 0.93 21.86 20.92
C LYS A 242 1.68 22.25 19.64
N LEU A 243 0.93 22.51 18.59
CA LEU A 243 1.42 23.17 17.41
C LEU A 243 1.83 24.61 17.75
N GLU A 244 2.97 25.05 17.27
CA GLU A 244 3.55 26.35 17.57
C GLU A 244 3.61 27.23 16.30
N ALA A 245 3.47 28.56 16.52
CA ALA A 245 3.72 29.51 15.45
C ALA A 245 5.22 29.54 15.09
N GLY A 246 5.54 29.75 13.81
CA GLY A 246 6.92 29.70 13.31
C GLY A 246 7.39 28.31 12.93
N ALA A 247 6.52 27.29 12.94
CA ALA A 247 6.86 25.93 12.63
C ALA A 247 6.08 25.40 11.41
N GLY A 248 6.75 24.59 10.59
CA GLY A 248 6.14 23.79 9.52
C GLY A 248 5.79 22.39 10.02
N THR A 249 4.71 21.82 9.50
CA THR A 249 4.33 20.42 9.69
C THR A 249 3.98 19.84 8.34
N PHE A 250 4.57 18.73 7.94
CA PHE A 250 4.05 17.97 6.81
C PHE A 250 3.12 16.87 7.30
N PHE A 251 2.12 16.57 6.49
CA PHE A 251 1.09 15.58 6.79
C PHE A 251 1.11 14.51 5.71
N GLU A 252 1.87 13.44 5.94
CA GLU A 252 1.85 12.26 5.08
C GLU A 252 0.75 11.31 5.59
N ILE A 253 -0.35 11.26 4.85
CA ILE A 253 -1.55 10.50 5.17
C ILE A 253 -2.10 9.85 3.91
N ALA A 254 -2.91 8.82 4.08
CA ALA A 254 -3.62 8.19 2.96
C ALA A 254 -5.11 8.05 3.25
N GLY A 255 -5.92 8.38 2.27
CA GLY A 255 -7.28 7.87 2.21
C GLY A 255 -7.26 6.38 1.88
N CYS A 256 -8.20 5.63 2.45
CA CYS A 256 -8.32 4.20 2.24
C CYS A 256 -9.76 3.81 1.97
N TYR A 257 -9.99 3.12 0.84
CA TYR A 257 -11.29 2.57 0.49
C TYR A 257 -11.13 1.12 0.02
N ARG A 258 -11.76 0.17 0.68
CA ARG A 258 -11.64 -1.28 0.43
C ARG A 258 -10.17 -1.74 0.34
N ARG A 259 -9.35 -1.25 1.27
CA ARG A 259 -7.90 -1.46 1.37
C ARG A 259 -7.07 -0.85 0.24
N TYR A 260 -7.67 -0.14 -0.74
CA TYR A 260 -6.94 0.64 -1.73
C TYR A 260 -6.57 1.99 -1.14
N HIS A 261 -5.32 2.41 -1.32
CA HIS A 261 -4.75 3.61 -0.72
C HIS A 261 -4.45 4.68 -1.76
N ALA A 262 -4.75 5.91 -1.43
CA ALA A 262 -4.27 7.10 -2.14
C ALA A 262 -3.53 7.99 -1.13
N PRO A 263 -2.21 7.81 -0.97
CA PRO A 263 -1.40 8.67 -0.11
C PRO A 263 -1.21 10.05 -0.74
N LEU A 264 -1.28 11.07 0.10
CA LEU A 264 -1.06 12.46 -0.26
C LEU A 264 -0.34 13.15 0.90
N CYS A 265 0.67 13.96 0.58
CA CYS A 265 1.29 14.80 1.56
C CYS A 265 1.22 16.28 1.18
N ARG A 266 0.97 17.11 2.16
CA ARG A 266 1.08 18.57 2.08
C ARG A 266 1.74 19.10 3.35
N THR A 267 2.56 20.12 3.17
CA THR A 267 3.16 20.86 4.28
C THR A 267 2.35 22.12 4.57
N ILE A 268 2.10 22.40 5.85
CA ILE A 268 1.49 23.62 6.33
C ILE A 268 2.47 24.32 7.25
N PHE A 269 2.75 25.61 7.01
CA PHE A 269 3.58 26.45 7.85
C PHE A 269 2.69 27.41 8.66
N LEU A 270 2.83 27.43 9.97
CA LEU A 270 2.15 28.38 10.85
C LEU A 270 3.00 29.64 10.99
N GLY A 271 2.61 30.72 10.29
CA GLY A 271 3.36 31.98 10.25
C GLY A 271 4.10 32.15 8.93
N THR A 272 5.28 32.77 8.94
CA THR A 272 6.06 33.07 7.74
C THR A 272 7.13 32.03 7.47
N PRO A 273 7.06 31.25 6.37
CA PRO A 273 8.06 30.27 6.01
C PRO A 273 9.45 30.90 5.79
N PRO A 274 10.54 30.16 6.05
CA PRO A 274 11.89 30.54 5.65
C PRO A 274 12.00 30.74 4.12
N LYS A 275 12.88 31.64 3.70
CA LYS A 275 13.05 31.96 2.26
C LYS A 275 13.57 30.77 1.45
N ASP A 276 14.46 29.99 2.02
CA ASP A 276 15.01 28.78 1.39
C ASP A 276 13.95 27.68 1.25
N MET A 277 13.01 27.57 2.19
CA MET A 277 11.86 26.68 2.07
C MET A 277 10.95 27.09 0.90
N LEU A 278 10.76 28.40 0.64
CA LEU A 278 9.98 28.89 -0.50
C LEU A 278 10.68 28.56 -1.82
N VAL A 279 12.01 28.70 -1.91
CA VAL A 279 12.79 28.28 -3.08
C VAL A 279 12.70 26.76 -3.29
N ALA A 280 12.73 26.00 -2.21
CA ALA A 280 12.55 24.55 -2.26
C ALA A 280 11.13 24.15 -2.72
N GLU A 281 10.11 24.90 -2.33
CA GLU A 281 8.74 24.70 -2.84
C GLU A 281 8.67 24.89 -4.36
N GLU A 282 9.28 25.96 -4.91
CA GLU A 282 9.33 26.17 -6.36
C GLU A 282 9.99 24.99 -7.08
N ALA A 283 11.11 24.50 -6.55
CA ALA A 283 11.81 23.33 -7.10
C ALA A 283 10.95 22.06 -7.04
N LEU A 284 10.24 21.82 -5.94
CA LEU A 284 9.34 20.67 -5.82
C LEU A 284 8.19 20.76 -6.79
N GLN A 285 7.56 21.92 -6.93
CA GLN A 285 6.43 22.10 -7.87
C GLN A 285 6.86 21.86 -9.32
N GLU A 286 7.99 22.45 -9.77
CA GLU A 286 8.54 22.23 -11.10
C GLU A 286 8.95 20.75 -11.29
N GLY A 287 9.60 20.15 -10.30
CA GLY A 287 10.03 18.76 -10.34
C GLY A 287 8.88 17.77 -10.44
N ILE A 288 7.81 18.01 -9.67
CA ILE A 288 6.58 17.20 -9.74
C ILE A 288 5.92 17.33 -11.12
N ALA A 289 5.82 18.55 -11.66
CA ALA A 289 5.21 18.76 -12.97
C ALA A 289 5.99 18.02 -14.07
N ASN A 290 7.32 18.10 -14.07
CA ASN A 290 8.17 17.39 -15.03
C ASN A 290 8.09 15.87 -14.86
N SER A 291 8.01 15.38 -13.63
CA SER A 291 7.81 13.95 -13.33
C SER A 291 6.48 13.43 -13.85
N ILE A 292 5.41 14.18 -13.66
CA ILE A 292 4.07 13.84 -14.19
C ILE A 292 4.10 13.79 -15.71
N ASP A 293 4.75 14.76 -16.36
CA ASP A 293 4.89 14.78 -17.83
C ASP A 293 5.71 13.58 -18.34
N ALA A 294 6.75 13.17 -17.61
CA ALA A 294 7.57 12.00 -17.94
C ALA A 294 6.86 10.67 -17.66
N ALA A 295 5.87 10.62 -16.78
CA ALA A 295 5.14 9.43 -16.42
C ALA A 295 4.11 9.03 -17.51
N ARG A 296 4.62 8.51 -18.61
CA ARG A 296 3.85 8.11 -19.81
C ARG A 296 3.93 6.62 -20.02
N PRO A 297 2.92 5.97 -20.60
CA PRO A 297 3.04 4.58 -20.99
C PRO A 297 4.22 4.38 -21.95
N GLY A 298 5.06 3.38 -21.67
CA GLY A 298 6.28 3.07 -22.42
C GLY A 298 7.56 3.75 -21.91
N ASN A 299 7.46 4.83 -21.12
CA ASN A 299 8.60 5.36 -20.38
C ASN A 299 8.91 4.48 -19.17
N THR A 300 10.07 4.67 -18.56
CA THR A 300 10.48 3.92 -17.36
C THR A 300 10.22 4.69 -16.07
N ALA A 301 10.20 3.98 -14.94
CA ALA A 301 10.21 4.60 -13.61
C ALA A 301 11.43 5.52 -13.43
N GLY A 302 12.58 5.14 -14.04
CA GLY A 302 13.78 5.96 -14.08
C GLY A 302 13.65 7.27 -14.85
N ASP A 303 12.87 7.30 -15.95
CA ASP A 303 12.60 8.55 -16.69
C ASP A 303 11.87 9.55 -15.81
N VAL A 304 10.89 9.10 -15.01
CA VAL A 304 10.16 9.94 -14.06
C VAL A 304 11.10 10.52 -13.00
N ALA A 305 11.97 9.69 -12.45
CA ALA A 305 12.95 10.13 -11.45
C ALA A 305 13.99 11.10 -12.04
N ARG A 306 14.53 10.82 -13.22
CA ARG A 306 15.49 11.71 -13.90
C ARG A 306 14.89 13.09 -14.19
N ALA A 307 13.62 13.15 -14.57
CA ALA A 307 12.91 14.41 -14.77
C ALA A 307 12.84 15.25 -13.49
N PHE A 308 12.61 14.61 -12.34
CA PHE A 308 12.64 15.26 -11.03
C PHE A 308 14.04 15.76 -10.65
N TYR A 309 15.02 14.88 -10.72
CA TYR A 309 16.40 15.19 -10.29
C TYR A 309 17.06 16.28 -11.15
N ALA A 310 16.74 16.38 -12.44
CA ALA A 310 17.22 17.46 -13.30
C ALA A 310 16.76 18.85 -12.81
N VAL A 311 15.54 18.93 -12.21
CA VAL A 311 15.08 20.17 -11.61
C VAL A 311 15.83 20.47 -10.33
N LEU A 312 16.02 19.50 -9.45
CA LEU A 312 16.78 19.71 -8.21
C LEU A 312 18.22 20.19 -8.49
N GLU A 313 18.88 19.62 -9.50
CA GLU A 313 20.21 20.07 -9.96
C GLU A 313 20.19 21.52 -10.40
N LYS A 314 19.18 21.96 -11.18
CA LYS A 314 18.97 23.35 -11.61
C LYS A 314 18.86 24.33 -10.42
N PHE A 315 18.22 23.89 -9.32
CA PHE A 315 18.08 24.69 -8.10
C PHE A 315 19.25 24.52 -7.12
N GLY A 316 20.24 23.67 -7.44
CA GLY A 316 21.38 23.39 -6.56
C GLY A 316 21.00 22.62 -5.28
N ILE A 317 19.90 21.88 -5.32
CA ILE A 317 19.39 21.10 -4.17
C ILE A 317 19.90 19.65 -4.29
N ALA A 318 20.68 19.22 -3.31
CA ALA A 318 21.11 17.82 -3.20
C ALA A 318 20.03 16.99 -2.50
N ARG A 319 19.73 15.82 -3.04
CA ARG A 319 18.83 14.83 -2.46
C ARG A 319 19.29 13.43 -2.83
N ASP A 320 19.22 12.51 -1.89
CA ASP A 320 19.38 11.09 -2.11
C ASP A 320 18.08 10.35 -1.77
N GLY A 321 17.77 9.28 -2.49
CA GLY A 321 16.60 8.46 -2.26
C GLY A 321 15.64 8.39 -3.44
N ARG A 322 14.70 7.46 -3.37
CA ARG A 322 13.64 7.30 -4.39
C ARG A 322 12.66 8.48 -4.37
N CYS A 323 12.07 8.77 -5.53
CA CYS A 323 11.05 9.82 -5.67
C CYS A 323 9.62 9.26 -5.60
N GLY A 324 9.45 7.96 -5.32
CA GLY A 324 8.13 7.36 -5.26
C GLY A 324 8.17 5.83 -5.33
N TYR A 325 6.97 5.25 -5.25
CA TYR A 325 6.76 3.80 -5.21
C TYR A 325 5.33 3.45 -5.62
N PRO A 326 5.05 2.20 -6.11
CA PRO A 326 3.72 1.77 -6.52
C PRO A 326 2.78 1.66 -5.33
N ILE A 327 1.51 2.00 -5.57
CA ILE A 327 0.43 1.96 -4.57
C ILE A 327 -0.77 1.20 -5.09
N GLY A 328 -1.62 0.76 -4.19
CA GLY A 328 -2.84 0.03 -4.52
C GLY A 328 -3.51 -0.54 -3.27
N LEU A 329 -3.86 -1.84 -3.32
CA LEU A 329 -4.41 -2.56 -2.20
C LEU A 329 -3.30 -2.93 -1.23
N SER A 330 -3.41 -2.51 0.03
CA SER A 330 -2.38 -2.75 1.04
C SER A 330 -2.95 -2.90 2.45
N TYR A 331 -2.14 -3.51 3.31
CA TYR A 331 -2.38 -3.72 4.75
C TYR A 331 -1.17 -3.22 5.55
N PRO A 332 -1.34 -2.93 6.85
CA PRO A 332 -0.19 -2.59 7.69
C PRO A 332 0.97 -3.59 7.51
N PRO A 333 2.22 -3.14 7.58
CA PRO A 333 2.68 -1.81 8.02
C PRO A 333 2.94 -0.82 6.89
N ASP A 334 2.60 -1.13 5.62
CA ASP A 334 2.96 -0.32 4.46
C ASP A 334 1.80 -0.24 3.45
N TRP A 335 1.63 0.90 2.78
CA TRP A 335 0.68 1.05 1.68
C TRP A 335 1.31 0.89 0.29
N GLY A 336 2.61 0.67 0.20
CA GLY A 336 3.32 0.41 -1.04
C GLY A 336 3.17 -1.04 -1.53
N GLU A 337 3.11 -1.22 -2.85
CA GLU A 337 3.02 -2.57 -3.46
C GLU A 337 4.38 -3.24 -3.68
N ARG A 338 5.50 -2.54 -3.45
CA ARG A 338 6.87 -3.05 -3.44
C ARG A 338 7.40 -3.62 -4.77
N THR A 339 6.76 -3.34 -5.91
CA THR A 339 7.15 -3.91 -7.21
C THR A 339 8.31 -3.14 -7.86
N PHE A 340 8.27 -1.81 -7.90
CA PHE A 340 9.31 -0.96 -8.47
C PHE A 340 9.56 0.29 -7.61
N SER A 341 10.58 1.04 -7.94
CA SER A 341 10.87 2.32 -7.28
C SER A 341 11.07 3.43 -8.32
N ILE A 342 10.57 4.62 -8.04
CA ILE A 342 10.87 5.78 -8.87
C ILE A 342 12.29 6.27 -8.53
N ARG A 343 13.28 5.66 -9.18
CA ARG A 343 14.72 5.94 -9.04
C ARG A 343 15.35 6.09 -10.42
N PRO A 344 16.45 6.85 -10.58
CA PRO A 344 17.07 7.09 -11.89
C PRO A 344 17.51 5.85 -12.66
N ASP A 345 17.80 4.76 -11.95
CA ASP A 345 18.29 3.48 -12.47
C ASP A 345 17.21 2.38 -12.59
N ASP A 346 15.96 2.68 -12.25
CA ASP A 346 14.86 1.70 -12.37
C ASP A 346 14.33 1.66 -13.83
N GLU A 347 14.54 0.56 -14.51
CA GLU A 347 14.15 0.34 -15.91
C GLU A 347 12.75 -0.22 -16.08
N THR A 348 11.96 -0.29 -14.99
CA THR A 348 10.57 -0.77 -15.08
C THR A 348 9.75 0.10 -16.01
N VAL A 349 9.22 -0.51 -17.07
CA VAL A 349 8.36 0.17 -18.03
C VAL A 349 7.00 0.45 -17.42
N LEU A 350 6.52 1.68 -17.54
CA LEU A 350 5.20 2.08 -17.09
C LEU A 350 4.14 1.63 -18.10
N TRP A 351 3.16 0.88 -17.59
CA TRP A 351 1.99 0.44 -18.36
C TRP A 351 0.75 1.23 -17.96
N PRO A 352 -0.22 1.39 -18.89
CA PRO A 352 -1.54 1.93 -18.54
C PRO A 352 -2.12 1.23 -17.30
N ASN A 353 -2.81 2.00 -16.48
CA ASN A 353 -3.43 1.54 -15.24
C ASN A 353 -2.43 1.13 -14.12
N MET A 354 -1.15 1.37 -14.27
CA MET A 354 -0.24 1.40 -13.12
C MET A 354 -0.48 2.65 -12.28
N THR A 355 -0.34 2.50 -10.97
CA THR A 355 -0.49 3.59 -10.00
C THR A 355 0.69 3.67 -9.07
N PHE A 356 1.13 4.88 -8.73
CA PHE A 356 2.23 5.09 -7.82
C PHE A 356 2.09 6.41 -7.05
N HIS A 357 2.71 6.45 -5.89
CA HIS A 357 2.88 7.66 -5.10
C HIS A 357 4.15 8.35 -5.56
N LEU A 358 4.02 9.49 -6.23
CA LEU A 358 5.15 10.38 -6.50
C LEU A 358 5.40 11.18 -5.22
N MET A 359 6.53 10.91 -4.55
CA MET A 359 6.84 11.38 -3.20
C MET A 359 8.15 12.19 -3.18
N PRO A 360 8.21 13.36 -3.80
CA PRO A 360 9.33 14.26 -3.64
C PRO A 360 9.21 14.99 -2.30
N ALA A 361 10.21 14.81 -1.45
CA ALA A 361 10.33 15.45 -0.16
C ALA A 361 11.75 15.93 0.05
N LEU A 362 11.92 17.00 0.82
CA LEU A 362 13.19 17.58 1.21
C LEU A 362 13.25 17.68 2.73
N TRP A 363 14.19 16.98 3.32
CA TRP A 363 14.50 17.06 4.74
C TRP A 363 15.83 17.80 4.89
N MET A 364 15.74 19.08 5.27
CA MET A 364 16.87 19.96 5.46
C MET A 364 17.26 20.01 6.94
N ASP A 365 18.32 20.71 7.29
CA ASP A 365 18.83 20.75 8.67
C ASP A 365 17.84 21.37 9.69
N GLU A 366 17.02 22.30 9.23
CA GLU A 366 16.12 23.07 10.14
C GLU A 366 14.63 22.87 9.83
N TRP A 367 14.27 22.27 8.69
CA TRP A 367 12.88 22.07 8.27
C TRP A 367 12.74 20.90 7.30
N GLY A 368 11.51 20.38 7.22
CA GLY A 368 11.09 19.44 6.19
C GLY A 368 9.96 20.02 5.33
N LEU A 369 10.01 19.73 4.04
CA LEU A 369 8.98 20.12 3.07
C LEU A 369 8.61 18.91 2.22
N GLU A 370 7.33 18.55 2.26
CA GLU A 370 6.82 17.43 1.50
C GLU A 370 5.54 17.81 0.75
N ILE A 371 5.54 17.56 -0.56
CA ILE A 371 4.41 17.76 -1.48
C ILE A 371 4.39 16.52 -2.38
N THR A 372 3.33 15.73 -2.33
CA THR A 372 3.26 14.45 -3.04
C THR A 372 1.98 14.28 -3.84
N GLU A 373 1.95 13.32 -4.77
CA GLU A 373 0.79 13.03 -5.61
C GLU A 373 0.59 11.52 -5.83
N PRO A 374 -0.61 10.98 -5.62
CA PRO A 374 -0.99 9.66 -6.12
C PRO A 374 -1.30 9.75 -7.61
N LEU A 375 -0.55 9.03 -8.43
CA LEU A 375 -0.62 9.10 -9.88
C LEU A 375 -1.19 7.83 -10.51
N LEU A 376 -1.91 8.01 -11.61
CA LEU A 376 -2.42 6.96 -12.49
C LEU A 376 -1.79 7.14 -13.89
N VAL A 377 -1.11 6.12 -14.38
CA VAL A 377 -0.62 6.08 -15.76
C VAL A 377 -1.80 5.85 -16.70
N GLY A 378 -2.05 6.82 -17.59
CA GLY A 378 -3.14 6.75 -18.57
C GLY A 378 -2.84 5.80 -19.75
N THR A 379 -3.78 5.66 -20.66
CA THR A 379 -3.59 4.89 -21.90
C THR A 379 -2.71 5.63 -22.92
N SER A 380 -2.57 6.95 -22.77
CA SER A 380 -1.72 7.82 -23.60
C SER A 380 -1.44 9.12 -22.84
N GLY A 381 -0.39 9.84 -23.23
CA GLY A 381 -0.03 11.12 -22.60
C GLY A 381 0.53 10.99 -21.19
N PRO A 382 0.69 12.09 -20.45
CA PRO A 382 1.16 12.13 -19.08
C PRO A 382 0.24 11.38 -18.11
N ALA A 383 0.79 10.96 -16.96
CA ALA A 383 -0.03 10.45 -15.86
C ALA A 383 -0.99 11.53 -15.34
N THR A 384 -2.06 11.09 -14.69
CA THR A 384 -3.04 11.96 -14.05
C THR A 384 -3.00 11.81 -12.55
N CYS A 385 -3.18 12.91 -11.81
CA CYS A 385 -3.36 12.83 -10.37
C CYS A 385 -4.70 12.18 -10.05
N LEU A 386 -4.70 11.24 -9.07
CA LEU A 386 -5.93 10.66 -8.55
C LEU A 386 -6.66 11.64 -7.63
N ALA A 387 -5.89 12.45 -6.88
CA ALA A 387 -6.41 13.48 -5.99
C ALA A 387 -6.42 14.86 -6.69
N ASP A 388 -7.45 15.66 -6.40
CA ASP A 388 -7.57 17.05 -6.81
C ASP A 388 -7.46 17.96 -5.58
N TYR A 389 -6.23 18.18 -5.13
CA TYR A 389 -5.94 19.04 -3.99
C TYR A 389 -4.77 19.99 -4.31
N PRO A 390 -4.81 21.29 -3.91
CA PRO A 390 -3.79 22.26 -4.32
C PRO A 390 -2.38 21.81 -3.99
N ARG A 391 -1.50 21.83 -4.99
CA ARG A 391 -0.10 21.41 -4.90
C ARG A 391 0.78 22.58 -4.49
N LYS A 392 0.88 22.82 -3.20
CA LYS A 392 1.67 23.93 -2.66
C LYS A 392 2.01 23.74 -1.19
N LEU A 393 2.97 24.52 -0.72
CA LEU A 393 3.13 24.84 0.70
C LEU A 393 1.95 25.71 1.16
N PHE A 394 1.22 25.27 2.17
CA PHE A 394 0.16 26.07 2.76
C PHE A 394 0.73 26.95 3.86
N VAL A 395 0.26 28.17 3.93
CA VAL A 395 0.61 29.12 4.99
C VAL A 395 -0.64 29.50 5.76
N LYS A 396 -0.55 29.45 7.08
CA LYS A 396 -1.65 29.80 7.98
C LYS A 396 -1.13 30.71 9.10
N ALA A 397 -1.87 31.79 9.39
CA ALA A 397 -1.53 32.75 10.45
C ALA A 397 -1.78 32.21 11.85
#